data_aebe292e7335aeee539a62479d58dcc6
#
_entry.id   aebe292e7335aeee539a62479d58dcc6
#
_cell.length_a   1.000
_cell.length_b   1.000
_cell.length_c   1.000
_cell.angle_alpha   90.00
_cell.angle_beta   90.00
_cell.angle_gamma   90.00
#
_symmetry.space_group_name_H-M   'P 1'
#
loop_
_entity.id
_entity.type
_entity.pdbx_description
1 polymer ?
#
loop_
_entity_poly.entity_id
_entity_poly.type
_entity_poly.pdbx_seq_one_letter_code
_entity_poly.pdbx_strand_id
1 'polypeptide(L)'
;MPKIILVGGFLKSQTHALNNLAYMDRQSSLFDENGQEITVREAQQAVRDTESIIWRHYVSFRREDVERLSVDREYMKALVTLKKAALAKTYHIAPENLRAFCSWHNKDHHPHMHMIFFSTKRREGYLIPTKGKTAKEAMNAATERMKAAYAREVFREELTPVYEQKTQVRDQLSENVEEQLRTITKERYKVDPALTKDLRALGKEIRALEGRKYYMYLPPELKEKVDGMLRRLVDNDPNAGKLFEEYRTTQQEIVKTY
;
A
#
# COMPACT_ATOMS: atom_id res chain seq x y z
N MET A 1 5.88 -16.31 9.21
CA MET A 1 5.35 -14.97 8.92
C MET A 1 4.46 -15.07 7.70
N PRO A 2 3.24 -14.51 7.74
CA PRO A 2 2.33 -14.49 6.59
C PRO A 2 2.95 -13.73 5.43
N LYS A 3 2.73 -14.20 4.19
CA LYS A 3 3.35 -13.56 3.02
C LYS A 3 2.49 -13.71 1.76
N ILE A 4 2.22 -12.58 1.12
CA ILE A 4 1.68 -12.51 -0.24
C ILE A 4 2.80 -12.11 -1.21
N ILE A 5 2.86 -12.79 -2.35
CA ILE A 5 3.64 -12.36 -3.49
C ILE A 5 2.68 -11.87 -4.56
N LEU A 6 2.83 -10.62 -5.00
CA LEU A 6 2.07 -10.07 -6.12
C LEU A 6 3.03 -9.65 -7.22
N VAL A 7 2.81 -10.19 -8.41
CA VAL A 7 3.50 -9.78 -9.63
C VAL A 7 2.48 -9.07 -10.51
N GLY A 8 2.73 -7.79 -10.76
CA GLY A 8 1.91 -6.95 -11.65
C GLY A 8 2.57 -6.73 -13.00
N GLY A 9 1.76 -6.52 -14.03
CA GLY A 9 2.23 -6.21 -15.37
C GLY A 9 1.08 -5.86 -16.30
N PHE A 10 1.41 -5.57 -17.55
CA PHE A 10 0.42 -5.40 -18.63
C PHE A 10 0.64 -6.44 -19.73
N LEU A 11 -0.41 -6.74 -20.45
CA LEU A 11 -0.37 -7.65 -21.59
C LEU A 11 -0.15 -6.86 -22.89
N LYS A 12 0.86 -7.25 -23.65
CA LYS A 12 1.34 -6.50 -24.82
C LYS A 12 0.34 -6.50 -25.99
N SER A 13 -0.62 -7.43 -26.01
CA SER A 13 -1.62 -7.54 -27.06
C SER A 13 -2.89 -8.23 -26.57
N GLN A 14 -4.00 -8.02 -27.27
CA GLN A 14 -5.24 -8.76 -27.05
C GLN A 14 -5.04 -10.27 -27.21
N THR A 15 -4.24 -10.72 -28.20
CA THR A 15 -3.92 -12.15 -28.37
C THR A 15 -3.29 -12.76 -27.13
N HIS A 16 -2.37 -12.03 -26.48
CA HIS A 16 -1.78 -12.48 -25.21
C HIS A 16 -2.84 -12.59 -24.10
N ALA A 17 -3.78 -11.65 -24.04
CA ALA A 17 -4.85 -11.68 -23.05
C ALA A 17 -5.82 -12.85 -23.30
N LEU A 18 -6.19 -13.09 -24.54
CA LEU A 18 -7.05 -14.21 -24.94
C LEU A 18 -6.41 -15.57 -24.59
N ASN A 19 -5.12 -15.74 -24.86
CA ASN A 19 -4.37 -16.95 -24.51
C ASN A 19 -4.28 -17.14 -22.99
N ASN A 20 -4.08 -16.06 -22.23
CA ASN A 20 -4.09 -16.11 -20.76
C ASN A 20 -5.46 -16.53 -20.22
N LEU A 21 -6.57 -15.97 -20.73
CA LEU A 21 -7.92 -16.36 -20.32
C LEU A 21 -8.18 -17.85 -20.60
N ALA A 22 -7.78 -18.35 -21.78
CA ALA A 22 -7.92 -19.77 -22.12
C ALA A 22 -7.07 -20.67 -21.21
N TYR A 23 -5.89 -20.21 -20.78
CA TYR A 23 -5.07 -20.92 -19.79
C TYR A 23 -5.73 -20.93 -18.43
N MET A 24 -6.22 -19.78 -17.97
CA MET A 24 -6.86 -19.62 -16.66
C MET A 24 -8.08 -20.53 -16.53
N ASP A 25 -8.96 -20.54 -17.55
CA ASP A 25 -10.18 -21.34 -17.58
C ASP A 25 -9.91 -22.85 -17.57
N ARG A 26 -8.86 -23.31 -18.27
CA ARG A 26 -8.47 -24.73 -18.25
C ARG A 26 -8.05 -25.24 -16.88
N GLN A 27 -7.59 -24.37 -16.00
CA GLN A 27 -7.14 -24.72 -14.65
C GLN A 27 -8.25 -24.61 -13.60
N SER A 28 -9.13 -23.62 -13.74
CA SER A 28 -10.29 -23.41 -12.89
C SER A 28 -11.22 -22.40 -13.56
N SER A 29 -12.53 -22.59 -13.45
CA SER A 29 -13.52 -21.68 -14.02
C SER A 29 -13.28 -20.23 -13.63
N LEU A 30 -13.65 -19.31 -14.53
CA LEU A 30 -13.45 -17.88 -14.34
C LEU A 30 -14.56 -17.27 -13.46
N PHE A 31 -14.20 -16.19 -12.77
CA PHE A 31 -15.15 -15.30 -12.11
C PHE A 31 -14.77 -13.84 -12.36
N ASP A 32 -15.76 -12.96 -12.30
CA ASP A 32 -15.60 -11.53 -12.60
C ASP A 32 -15.23 -10.69 -11.34
N GLU A 33 -15.16 -9.37 -11.50
CA GLU A 33 -14.88 -8.40 -10.44
C GLU A 33 -15.95 -8.33 -9.34
N ASN A 34 -17.10 -8.96 -9.54
CA ASN A 34 -18.20 -9.06 -8.58
C ASN A 34 -18.30 -10.47 -7.96
N GLY A 35 -17.34 -11.36 -8.27
CA GLY A 35 -17.33 -12.74 -7.80
C GLY A 35 -18.31 -13.67 -8.53
N GLN A 36 -18.92 -13.21 -9.64
CA GLN A 36 -19.86 -14.00 -10.42
C GLN A 36 -19.13 -14.90 -11.41
N GLU A 37 -19.65 -16.13 -11.58
CA GLU A 37 -19.14 -17.05 -12.62
C GLU A 37 -19.30 -16.44 -13.99
N ILE A 38 -18.28 -16.58 -14.81
CA ILE A 38 -18.29 -16.10 -16.20
C ILE A 38 -17.65 -17.15 -17.13
N THR A 39 -18.18 -17.27 -18.31
CA THR A 39 -17.58 -18.16 -19.31
C THR A 39 -16.33 -17.55 -19.95
N VAL A 40 -15.40 -18.39 -20.37
CA VAL A 40 -14.21 -17.92 -21.09
C VAL A 40 -14.58 -17.17 -22.38
N ARG A 41 -15.70 -17.54 -23.02
CA ARG A 41 -16.20 -16.87 -24.24
C ARG A 41 -16.60 -15.42 -23.94
N GLU A 42 -17.34 -15.18 -22.88
CA GLU A 42 -17.75 -13.83 -22.45
C GLU A 42 -16.53 -12.98 -22.06
N ALA A 43 -15.61 -13.55 -21.27
CA ALA A 43 -14.37 -12.89 -20.89
C ALA A 43 -13.50 -12.53 -22.11
N GLN A 44 -13.40 -13.46 -23.08
CA GLN A 44 -12.68 -13.21 -24.34
C GLN A 44 -13.36 -12.14 -25.19
N GLN A 45 -14.69 -12.11 -25.24
CA GLN A 45 -15.41 -11.06 -25.95
C GLN A 45 -15.14 -9.69 -25.35
N ALA A 46 -15.21 -9.55 -24.03
CA ALA A 46 -14.90 -8.31 -23.35
C ALA A 46 -13.44 -7.82 -23.61
N VAL A 47 -12.49 -8.76 -23.73
CA VAL A 47 -11.10 -8.43 -24.11
C VAL A 47 -11.01 -7.95 -25.57
N ARG A 48 -11.78 -8.52 -26.50
CA ARG A 48 -11.81 -8.03 -27.91
C ARG A 48 -12.41 -6.64 -28.04
N ASP A 49 -13.37 -6.33 -27.19
CA ASP A 49 -14.11 -5.06 -27.23
C ASP A 49 -13.38 -3.90 -26.54
N THR A 50 -12.33 -4.18 -25.73
CA THR A 50 -11.60 -3.12 -25.07
C THR A 50 -10.49 -2.53 -25.93
N GLU A 51 -10.36 -1.20 -25.86
CA GLU A 51 -9.23 -0.43 -26.39
C GLU A 51 -8.28 0.09 -25.26
N SER A 52 -8.54 -0.31 -24.02
CA SER A 52 -7.77 0.10 -22.86
C SER A 52 -6.53 -0.78 -22.66
N ILE A 53 -5.62 -0.34 -21.80
CA ILE A 53 -4.50 -1.18 -21.34
C ILE A 53 -5.05 -2.38 -20.57
N ILE A 54 -4.61 -3.58 -20.94
CA ILE A 54 -4.97 -4.80 -20.26
C ILE A 54 -3.87 -5.12 -19.23
N TRP A 55 -4.23 -5.02 -17.98
CA TRP A 55 -3.38 -5.33 -16.84
C TRP A 55 -3.52 -6.78 -16.42
N ARG A 56 -2.49 -7.29 -15.75
CA ARG A 56 -2.54 -8.59 -15.09
C ARG A 56 -1.95 -8.53 -13.70
N HIS A 57 -2.52 -9.30 -12.79
CA HIS A 57 -1.95 -9.64 -11.50
C HIS A 57 -1.81 -11.16 -11.38
N TYR A 58 -0.75 -11.55 -10.70
CA TYR A 58 -0.51 -12.89 -10.23
C TYR A 58 -0.31 -12.79 -8.71
N VAL A 59 -1.27 -13.32 -7.95
CA VAL A 59 -1.28 -13.23 -6.49
C VAL A 59 -1.05 -14.61 -5.92
N SER A 60 0.11 -14.85 -5.32
CA SER A 60 0.51 -16.14 -4.78
C SER A 60 0.57 -16.11 -3.26
N PHE A 61 0.21 -17.22 -2.65
CA PHE A 61 0.16 -17.45 -1.21
C PHE A 61 1.07 -18.61 -0.83
N ARG A 62 1.47 -18.68 0.43
CA ARG A 62 2.07 -19.89 0.98
C ARG A 62 0.98 -20.94 1.22
N ARG A 63 1.29 -22.19 1.02
CA ARG A 63 0.36 -23.32 1.30
C ARG A 63 -0.13 -23.29 2.75
N GLU A 64 0.78 -23.07 3.68
CA GLU A 64 0.49 -22.98 5.12
C GLU A 64 -0.53 -21.87 5.45
N ASP A 65 -0.41 -20.70 4.79
CA ASP A 65 -1.36 -19.59 4.98
C ASP A 65 -2.73 -19.92 4.38
N VAL A 66 -2.77 -20.57 3.22
CA VAL A 66 -4.01 -21.01 2.57
C VAL A 66 -4.78 -22.00 3.43
N GLU A 67 -4.08 -22.98 4.01
CA GLU A 67 -4.69 -23.98 4.90
C GLU A 67 -5.16 -23.37 6.20
N ARG A 68 -4.32 -22.57 6.84
CA ARG A 68 -4.61 -21.92 8.12
C ARG A 68 -5.76 -20.94 8.05
N LEU A 69 -5.85 -20.16 6.97
CA LEU A 69 -6.88 -19.14 6.77
C LEU A 69 -8.06 -19.66 5.94
N SER A 70 -8.07 -20.93 5.57
CA SER A 70 -9.10 -21.53 4.73
C SER A 70 -9.34 -20.75 3.44
N VAL A 71 -8.25 -20.32 2.77
CA VAL A 71 -8.33 -19.57 1.53
C VAL A 71 -8.68 -20.53 0.39
N ASP A 72 -9.92 -20.48 -0.02
CA ASP A 72 -10.47 -21.23 -1.14
C ASP A 72 -10.92 -20.30 -2.29
N ARG A 73 -11.61 -20.86 -3.24
CA ARG A 73 -12.14 -20.13 -4.39
C ARG A 73 -13.21 -19.10 -4.00
N GLU A 74 -14.08 -19.44 -3.08
CA GLU A 74 -15.15 -18.54 -2.61
C GLU A 74 -14.57 -17.38 -1.79
N TYR A 75 -13.55 -17.67 -0.98
CA TYR A 75 -12.77 -16.63 -0.31
C TYR A 75 -12.15 -15.66 -1.32
N MET A 76 -11.56 -16.17 -2.41
CA MET A 76 -10.94 -15.33 -3.44
C MET A 76 -11.96 -14.50 -4.22
N LYS A 77 -13.17 -15.01 -4.49
CA LYS A 77 -14.27 -14.23 -5.05
C LYS A 77 -14.65 -13.06 -4.12
N ALA A 78 -14.82 -13.32 -2.85
CA ALA A 78 -15.12 -12.30 -1.85
C ALA A 78 -14.01 -11.25 -1.76
N LEU A 79 -12.72 -11.68 -1.75
CA LEU A 79 -11.57 -10.80 -1.71
C LEU A 79 -11.50 -9.87 -2.92
N VAL A 80 -11.73 -10.39 -4.13
CA VAL A 80 -11.74 -9.59 -5.37
C VAL A 80 -12.85 -8.54 -5.32
N THR A 81 -14.08 -8.95 -4.97
CA THR A 81 -15.24 -8.05 -4.83
C THR A 81 -14.96 -6.94 -3.82
N LEU A 82 -14.42 -7.28 -2.66
CA LEU A 82 -14.10 -6.32 -1.61
C LEU A 82 -12.99 -5.34 -2.03
N LYS A 83 -12.03 -5.78 -2.83
CA LYS A 83 -10.91 -4.94 -3.28
C LYS A 83 -11.13 -4.28 -4.65
N LYS A 84 -12.29 -4.47 -5.28
CA LYS A 84 -12.66 -3.86 -6.57
C LYS A 84 -12.42 -2.34 -6.59
N ALA A 85 -12.90 -1.62 -5.58
CA ALA A 85 -12.73 -0.17 -5.49
C ALA A 85 -11.24 0.25 -5.32
N ALA A 86 -10.46 -0.52 -4.55
CA ALA A 86 -9.04 -0.28 -4.38
C ALA A 86 -8.26 -0.52 -5.68
N LEU A 87 -8.62 -1.57 -6.43
CA LEU A 87 -8.04 -1.88 -7.73
C LEU A 87 -8.34 -0.77 -8.74
N ALA A 88 -9.61 -0.38 -8.85
CA ALA A 88 -10.07 0.70 -9.72
C ALA A 88 -9.32 2.02 -9.43
N LYS A 89 -9.28 2.43 -8.16
CA LYS A 89 -8.56 3.63 -7.73
C LYS A 89 -7.06 3.57 -8.04
N THR A 90 -6.43 2.42 -7.79
CA THR A 90 -4.98 2.24 -7.99
C THR A 90 -4.57 2.36 -9.44
N TYR A 91 -5.42 1.89 -10.35
CA TYR A 91 -5.18 1.89 -11.79
C TYR A 91 -5.91 3.01 -12.55
N HIS A 92 -6.46 4.00 -11.83
CA HIS A 92 -7.17 5.15 -12.44
C HIS A 92 -8.30 4.73 -13.39
N ILE A 93 -9.09 3.76 -12.96
CA ILE A 93 -10.29 3.28 -13.65
C ILE A 93 -11.50 3.69 -12.82
N ALA A 94 -12.55 4.22 -13.45
CA ALA A 94 -13.81 4.43 -12.74
C ALA A 94 -14.41 3.07 -12.34
N PRO A 95 -14.93 2.89 -11.11
CA PRO A 95 -15.37 1.58 -10.60
C PRO A 95 -16.41 0.88 -11.49
N GLU A 96 -17.27 1.64 -12.13
CA GLU A 96 -18.30 1.16 -13.07
C GLU A 96 -17.72 0.67 -14.41
N ASN A 97 -16.54 1.17 -14.79
CA ASN A 97 -15.85 0.82 -16.02
C ASN A 97 -14.84 -0.33 -15.84
N LEU A 98 -14.54 -0.69 -14.59
CA LEU A 98 -13.61 -1.80 -14.32
C LEU A 98 -14.21 -3.13 -14.72
N ARG A 99 -13.46 -3.89 -15.51
CA ARG A 99 -13.68 -5.32 -15.77
C ARG A 99 -12.47 -6.09 -15.30
N ALA A 100 -12.73 -7.17 -14.56
CA ALA A 100 -11.69 -8.10 -14.14
C ALA A 100 -12.17 -9.54 -14.30
N PHE A 101 -11.25 -10.42 -14.70
CA PHE A 101 -11.47 -11.86 -14.85
C PHE A 101 -10.41 -12.58 -14.04
N CYS A 102 -10.85 -13.44 -13.14
CA CYS A 102 -10.01 -14.11 -12.16
C CYS A 102 -10.18 -15.62 -12.25
N SER A 103 -9.12 -16.34 -11.87
CA SER A 103 -9.14 -17.79 -11.71
C SER A 103 -8.26 -18.18 -10.53
N TRP A 104 -8.77 -19.04 -9.63
CA TRP A 104 -8.03 -19.56 -8.48
C TRP A 104 -7.44 -20.92 -8.78
N HIS A 105 -6.13 -21.02 -8.70
CA HIS A 105 -5.39 -22.26 -8.93
C HIS A 105 -4.84 -22.77 -7.57
N ASN A 106 -5.50 -23.78 -7.00
CA ASN A 106 -5.09 -24.39 -5.77
C ASN A 106 -4.01 -25.46 -6.01
N LYS A 107 -2.81 -25.04 -6.44
CA LYS A 107 -1.67 -25.95 -6.66
C LYS A 107 -0.95 -26.24 -5.34
N ASP A 108 -0.48 -27.49 -5.16
CA ASP A 108 0.09 -27.96 -3.89
C ASP A 108 1.22 -27.07 -3.33
N HIS A 109 2.12 -26.62 -4.18
CA HIS A 109 3.27 -25.83 -3.72
C HIS A 109 3.09 -24.31 -3.88
N HIS A 110 2.20 -23.88 -4.78
CA HIS A 110 2.03 -22.46 -5.14
C HIS A 110 0.56 -22.13 -5.41
N PRO A 111 -0.29 -22.12 -4.37
CA PRO A 111 -1.67 -21.65 -4.55
C PRO A 111 -1.65 -20.18 -4.95
N HIS A 112 -2.39 -19.86 -6.03
CA HIS A 112 -2.34 -18.51 -6.60
C HIS A 112 -3.60 -18.16 -7.39
N MET A 113 -3.85 -16.87 -7.47
CA MET A 113 -4.89 -16.30 -8.32
C MET A 113 -4.25 -15.59 -9.52
N HIS A 114 -4.74 -15.89 -10.71
CA HIS A 114 -4.56 -15.05 -11.89
C HIS A 114 -5.69 -14.04 -11.96
N MET A 115 -5.37 -12.82 -12.37
CA MET A 115 -6.33 -11.76 -12.65
C MET A 115 -5.89 -11.02 -13.90
N ILE A 116 -6.83 -10.81 -14.83
CA ILE A 116 -6.72 -9.89 -15.96
C ILE A 116 -7.77 -8.81 -15.75
N PHE A 117 -7.40 -7.54 -15.91
CA PHE A 117 -8.33 -6.44 -15.73
C PHE A 117 -8.01 -5.24 -16.61
N PHE A 118 -9.04 -4.46 -16.93
CA PHE A 118 -8.96 -3.30 -17.80
C PHE A 118 -10.17 -2.38 -17.60
N SER A 119 -10.14 -1.20 -18.22
CA SER A 119 -11.33 -0.35 -18.33
C SER A 119 -12.11 -0.62 -19.61
N THR A 120 -13.44 -0.50 -19.55
CA THR A 120 -14.29 -0.43 -20.74
C THR A 120 -14.14 0.90 -21.50
N LYS A 121 -13.40 1.87 -20.95
CA LYS A 121 -13.15 3.18 -21.53
C LYS A 121 -11.68 3.35 -21.93
N ARG A 122 -11.46 3.73 -23.19
CA ARG A 122 -10.13 3.87 -23.80
C ARG A 122 -9.16 4.78 -23.05
N ARG A 123 -9.66 5.85 -22.41
CA ARG A 123 -8.82 6.86 -21.74
C ARG A 123 -8.59 6.62 -20.25
N GLU A 124 -8.97 5.48 -19.75
CA GLU A 124 -8.76 5.05 -18.37
C GLU A 124 -7.71 3.95 -18.28
N GLY A 125 -7.26 3.66 -17.07
CA GLY A 125 -6.32 2.57 -16.81
C GLY A 125 -4.85 2.92 -17.04
N TYR A 126 -4.51 4.19 -17.23
CA TYR A 126 -3.14 4.63 -17.46
C TYR A 126 -2.47 4.99 -16.14
N LEU A 127 -1.29 4.42 -15.90
CA LEU A 127 -0.43 4.79 -14.78
C LEU A 127 0.48 5.94 -15.23
N ILE A 128 0.22 7.14 -14.71
CA ILE A 128 1.00 8.33 -15.01
C ILE A 128 2.16 8.41 -14.01
N PRO A 129 3.42 8.35 -14.47
CA PRO A 129 4.56 8.52 -13.58
C PRO A 129 4.56 9.91 -12.94
N THR A 130 4.83 10.00 -11.65
CA THR A 130 5.12 11.28 -11.00
C THR A 130 6.41 11.88 -11.57
N LYS A 131 6.55 13.21 -11.51
CA LYS A 131 7.73 13.92 -12.03
C LYS A 131 9.03 13.26 -11.53
N GLY A 132 9.90 12.93 -12.46
CA GLY A 132 11.19 12.25 -12.19
C GLY A 132 11.13 10.73 -12.08
N LYS A 133 9.95 10.10 -12.23
CA LYS A 133 9.79 8.63 -12.21
C LYS A 133 9.48 8.06 -13.59
N THR A 134 9.83 6.80 -13.78
CA THR A 134 9.57 6.02 -15.00
C THR A 134 8.20 5.34 -14.95
N ALA A 135 7.68 4.91 -16.10
CA ALA A 135 6.46 4.10 -16.18
C ALA A 135 6.59 2.77 -15.41
N LYS A 136 7.78 2.17 -15.38
CA LYS A 136 8.08 0.96 -14.60
C LYS A 136 7.94 1.20 -13.09
N GLU A 137 8.44 2.33 -12.60
CA GLU A 137 8.30 2.70 -11.17
C GLU A 137 6.85 2.99 -10.80
N ALA A 138 6.07 3.62 -11.69
CA ALA A 138 4.63 3.81 -11.49
C ALA A 138 3.89 2.47 -11.41
N MET A 139 4.21 1.52 -12.29
CA MET A 139 3.64 0.16 -12.27
C MET A 139 4.04 -0.59 -11.00
N ASN A 140 5.30 -0.54 -10.60
CA ASN A 140 5.76 -1.17 -9.35
C ASN A 140 5.03 -0.58 -8.13
N ALA A 141 4.88 0.74 -8.07
CA ALA A 141 4.14 1.40 -6.99
C ALA A 141 2.66 1.00 -6.93
N ALA A 142 2.01 0.84 -8.09
CA ALA A 142 0.63 0.34 -8.16
C ALA A 142 0.54 -1.12 -7.68
N THR A 143 1.49 -1.96 -8.10
CA THR A 143 1.60 -3.37 -7.68
C THR A 143 1.78 -3.48 -6.17
N GLU A 144 2.69 -2.71 -5.57
CA GLU A 144 2.92 -2.70 -4.12
C GLU A 144 1.70 -2.20 -3.33
N ARG A 145 0.96 -1.20 -3.84
CA ARG A 145 -0.30 -0.75 -3.23
C ARG A 145 -1.34 -1.87 -3.19
N MET A 146 -1.49 -2.61 -4.29
CA MET A 146 -2.45 -3.72 -4.35
C MET A 146 -2.01 -4.89 -3.49
N LYS A 147 -0.72 -5.22 -3.48
CA LYS A 147 -0.14 -6.22 -2.58
C LYS A 147 -0.46 -5.91 -1.12
N ALA A 148 -0.22 -4.67 -0.69
CA ALA A 148 -0.56 -4.20 0.65
C ALA A 148 -2.08 -4.25 0.92
N ALA A 149 -2.92 -3.95 -0.07
CA ALA A 149 -4.39 -4.02 0.07
C ALA A 149 -4.89 -5.46 0.26
N TYR A 150 -4.34 -6.43 -0.49
CA TYR A 150 -4.65 -7.84 -0.33
C TYR A 150 -4.12 -8.39 1.00
N ALA A 151 -2.86 -8.10 1.34
CA ALA A 151 -2.25 -8.58 2.59
C ALA A 151 -3.02 -8.10 3.83
N ARG A 152 -3.40 -6.82 3.87
CA ARG A 152 -4.22 -6.27 4.97
C ARG A 152 -5.56 -6.96 5.14
N GLU A 153 -6.15 -7.45 4.05
CA GLU A 153 -7.41 -8.15 4.12
C GLU A 153 -7.22 -9.60 4.55
N VAL A 154 -6.33 -10.32 3.86
CA VAL A 154 -6.09 -11.75 4.10
C VAL A 154 -5.56 -12.01 5.51
N PHE A 155 -4.68 -11.11 6.02
CA PHE A 155 -4.07 -11.22 7.35
C PHE A 155 -4.65 -10.20 8.33
N ARG A 156 -5.91 -9.79 8.17
CA ARG A 156 -6.54 -8.75 8.97
C ARG A 156 -6.45 -9.04 10.47
N GLU A 157 -6.81 -10.25 10.88
CA GLU A 157 -6.82 -10.62 12.30
C GLU A 157 -5.43 -10.58 12.93
N GLU A 158 -4.40 -10.95 12.17
CA GLU A 158 -3.02 -10.94 12.61
C GLU A 158 -2.41 -9.54 12.60
N LEU A 159 -2.80 -8.70 11.64
CA LEU A 159 -2.23 -7.37 11.48
C LEU A 159 -2.92 -6.31 12.33
N THR A 160 -4.21 -6.49 12.68
CA THR A 160 -4.95 -5.51 13.47
C THR A 160 -4.26 -5.18 14.80
N PRO A 161 -3.84 -6.15 15.65
CA PRO A 161 -3.14 -5.84 16.89
C PRO A 161 -1.82 -5.08 16.67
N VAL A 162 -1.08 -5.42 15.60
CA VAL A 162 0.20 -4.77 15.26
C VAL A 162 -0.03 -3.30 14.84
N TYR A 163 -1.09 -3.03 14.08
CA TYR A 163 -1.46 -1.66 13.72
C TYR A 163 -1.97 -0.85 14.92
N GLU A 164 -2.71 -1.48 15.83
CA GLU A 164 -3.18 -0.84 17.06
C GLU A 164 -2.00 -0.48 17.96
N GLN A 165 -1.07 -1.42 18.19
CA GLN A 165 0.16 -1.16 18.94
C GLN A 165 0.97 -0.03 18.31
N LYS A 166 1.18 -0.06 16.99
CA LYS A 166 1.88 1.03 16.29
C LYS A 166 1.22 2.38 16.52
N THR A 167 -0.12 2.43 16.50
CA THR A 167 -0.87 3.65 16.73
C THR A 167 -0.69 4.16 18.15
N GLN A 168 -0.81 3.29 19.15
CA GLN A 168 -0.60 3.63 20.56
C GLN A 168 0.79 4.18 20.83
N VAL A 169 1.82 3.47 20.33
CA VAL A 169 3.23 3.90 20.53
C VAL A 169 3.50 5.24 19.83
N ARG A 170 2.94 5.44 18.64
CA ARG A 170 3.04 6.74 17.94
C ARG A 170 2.41 7.87 18.75
N ASP A 171 1.22 7.64 19.30
CA ASP A 171 0.48 8.66 20.03
C ASP A 171 1.19 8.99 21.34
N GLN A 172 1.69 7.99 22.08
CA GLN A 172 2.53 8.18 23.28
C GLN A 172 3.82 8.94 22.97
N LEU A 173 4.49 8.61 21.86
CA LEU A 173 5.69 9.33 21.44
C LEU A 173 5.37 10.79 21.10
N SER A 174 4.26 11.04 20.41
CA SER A 174 3.83 12.41 20.09
C SER A 174 3.53 13.23 21.35
N GLU A 175 2.80 12.66 22.31
CA GLU A 175 2.50 13.31 23.60
C GLU A 175 3.79 13.63 24.38
N ASN A 176 4.72 12.68 24.45
CA ASN A 176 6.01 12.88 25.11
C ASN A 176 6.81 14.02 24.47
N VAL A 177 6.93 14.05 23.15
CA VAL A 177 7.64 15.11 22.44
C VAL A 177 6.94 16.48 22.63
N GLU A 178 5.60 16.52 22.60
CA GLU A 178 4.85 17.74 22.87
C GLU A 178 5.08 18.26 24.29
N GLU A 179 5.12 17.40 25.29
CA GLU A 179 5.39 17.77 26.66
C GLU A 179 6.80 18.31 26.83
N GLN A 180 7.81 17.67 26.24
CA GLN A 180 9.19 18.18 26.21
C GLN A 180 9.23 19.58 25.58
N LEU A 181 8.57 19.79 24.43
CA LEU A 181 8.52 21.11 23.78
C LEU A 181 7.83 22.17 24.63
N ARG A 182 6.76 21.81 25.33
CA ARG A 182 6.08 22.72 26.31
C ARG A 182 6.99 23.09 27.45
N THR A 183 7.71 22.14 28.04
CA THR A 183 8.66 22.35 29.12
C THR A 183 9.81 23.26 28.70
N ILE A 184 10.44 22.96 27.55
CA ILE A 184 11.52 23.81 27.01
C ILE A 184 11.02 25.24 26.74
N THR A 185 9.79 25.40 26.28
CA THR A 185 9.20 26.70 25.98
C THR A 185 8.84 27.50 27.22
N LYS A 186 8.35 26.82 28.29
CA LYS A 186 7.95 27.44 29.56
C LYS A 186 9.15 27.81 30.46
N GLU A 187 10.10 26.89 30.56
CA GLU A 187 11.22 27.04 31.52
C GLU A 187 12.40 27.86 30.99
N ARG A 188 12.29 28.40 29.78
CA ARG A 188 13.22 29.34 29.15
C ARG A 188 14.68 29.18 29.64
N TYR A 189 15.49 28.39 28.96
CA TYR A 189 16.93 28.22 29.19
C TYR A 189 17.38 27.33 30.36
N LYS A 190 16.49 26.81 31.21
CA LYS A 190 16.91 25.98 32.33
C LYS A 190 17.28 24.55 31.98
N VAL A 191 16.65 23.98 30.95
CA VAL A 191 16.79 22.56 30.58
C VAL A 191 17.92 22.35 29.56
N ASP A 192 17.89 23.04 28.41
CA ASP A 192 18.94 23.02 27.38
C ASP A 192 18.96 24.35 26.60
N PRO A 193 19.92 25.24 26.93
CA PRO A 193 20.02 26.54 26.27
C PRO A 193 20.31 26.42 24.76
N ALA A 194 21.10 25.43 24.33
CA ALA A 194 21.47 25.23 22.96
C ALA A 194 20.25 24.75 22.15
N LEU A 195 19.55 23.73 22.64
CA LEU A 195 18.32 23.23 22.05
C LEU A 195 17.23 24.31 21.93
N THR A 196 17.09 25.13 23.02
CA THR A 196 16.14 26.25 23.02
C THR A 196 16.44 27.30 21.93
N LYS A 197 17.73 27.62 21.76
CA LYS A 197 18.19 28.56 20.72
C LYS A 197 17.89 28.02 19.34
N ASP A 198 18.21 26.75 19.07
CA ASP A 198 18.02 26.09 17.78
C ASP A 198 16.52 25.95 17.43
N LEU A 199 15.67 25.58 18.39
CA LEU A 199 14.20 25.55 18.21
C LEU A 199 13.62 26.92 17.83
N ARG A 200 14.12 27.99 18.47
CA ARG A 200 13.69 29.37 18.14
C ARG A 200 14.13 29.78 16.74
N ALA A 201 15.36 29.43 16.35
CA ALA A 201 15.88 29.72 15.02
C ALA A 201 15.04 28.99 13.96
N LEU A 202 14.82 27.69 14.13
CA LEU A 202 13.99 26.88 13.26
C LEU A 202 12.55 27.42 13.18
N GLY A 203 11.95 27.77 14.32
CA GLY A 203 10.61 28.37 14.35
C GLY A 203 10.52 29.72 13.62
N LYS A 204 11.57 30.54 13.62
CA LYS A 204 11.64 31.78 12.81
C LYS A 204 11.71 31.48 11.32
N GLU A 205 12.56 30.52 10.91
CA GLU A 205 12.70 30.10 9.52
C GLU A 205 11.37 29.57 8.96
N ILE A 206 10.70 28.68 9.69
CA ILE A 206 9.40 28.12 9.28
C ILE A 206 8.32 29.23 9.20
N ARG A 207 8.29 30.18 10.15
CA ARG A 207 7.32 31.28 10.10
C ARG A 207 7.53 32.20 8.92
N ALA A 208 8.77 32.41 8.50
CA ALA A 208 9.12 33.25 7.35
C ALA A 208 8.74 32.66 5.98
N LEU A 209 8.41 31.36 5.91
CA LEU A 209 7.96 30.73 4.67
C LEU A 209 6.61 31.29 4.23
N GLU A 210 6.47 31.45 2.94
CA GLU A 210 5.15 31.69 2.32
C GLU A 210 4.40 30.36 2.10
N GLY A 211 3.07 30.38 2.22
CA GLY A 211 2.22 29.23 1.95
C GLY A 211 2.02 28.28 3.14
N ARG A 212 1.80 26.97 2.82
CA ARG A 212 1.47 25.95 3.83
C ARG A 212 2.72 25.49 4.57
N LYS A 213 2.68 25.53 5.91
CA LYS A 213 3.80 25.24 6.83
C LYS A 213 3.76 23.81 7.40
N TYR A 214 3.05 22.88 6.79
CA TYR A 214 3.09 21.48 7.17
C TYR A 214 4.39 20.82 6.69
N TYR A 215 4.91 19.87 7.47
CA TYR A 215 6.17 19.18 7.18
C TYR A 215 6.31 18.72 5.73
N MET A 216 5.24 18.15 5.14
CA MET A 216 5.27 17.66 3.75
C MET A 216 5.59 18.75 2.70
N TYR A 217 5.29 20.03 3.02
CA TYR A 217 5.50 21.18 2.12
C TYR A 217 6.78 21.96 2.43
N LEU A 218 7.51 21.60 3.50
CA LEU A 218 8.78 22.26 3.83
C LEU A 218 9.84 21.94 2.77
N PRO A 219 10.74 22.90 2.47
CA PRO A 219 11.93 22.64 1.68
C PRO A 219 12.80 21.53 2.29
N PRO A 220 13.57 20.77 1.47
CA PRO A 220 14.40 19.66 1.96
C PRO A 220 15.32 20.04 3.13
N GLU A 221 16.01 21.19 3.05
CA GLU A 221 16.88 21.70 4.08
C GLU A 221 16.18 21.92 5.42
N LEU A 222 14.94 22.43 5.40
CA LEU A 222 14.16 22.61 6.61
C LEU A 222 13.63 21.27 7.16
N LYS A 223 13.31 20.30 6.31
CA LYS A 223 12.98 18.95 6.75
C LYS A 223 14.13 18.31 7.52
N GLU A 224 15.35 18.42 6.99
CA GLU A 224 16.54 17.90 7.66
C GLU A 224 16.76 18.56 9.05
N LYS A 225 16.55 19.88 9.16
CA LYS A 225 16.62 20.59 10.43
C LYS A 225 15.54 20.12 11.42
N VAL A 226 14.30 19.94 10.95
CA VAL A 226 13.18 19.41 11.77
C VAL A 226 13.50 18.00 12.24
N ASP A 227 13.94 17.12 11.32
CA ASP A 227 14.28 15.74 11.64
C ASP A 227 15.45 15.64 12.63
N GLY A 228 16.48 16.46 12.44
CA GLY A 228 17.60 16.56 13.38
C GLY A 228 17.17 17.04 14.77
N MET A 229 16.23 17.98 14.83
CA MET A 229 15.69 18.46 16.09
C MET A 229 14.86 17.40 16.81
N LEU A 230 14.00 16.69 16.08
CA LEU A 230 13.21 15.59 16.64
C LEU A 230 14.09 14.46 17.17
N ARG A 231 15.16 14.10 16.45
CA ARG A 231 16.14 13.11 16.95
C ARG A 231 16.76 13.55 18.28
N ARG A 232 17.21 14.79 18.39
CA ARG A 232 17.77 15.32 19.66
C ARG A 232 16.75 15.26 20.81
N LEU A 233 15.47 15.54 20.55
CA LEU A 233 14.42 15.43 21.58
C LEU A 233 14.21 13.98 22.02
N VAL A 234 14.20 13.04 21.07
CA VAL A 234 14.08 11.60 21.33
C VAL A 234 15.31 11.08 22.08
N ASP A 235 16.52 11.47 21.68
CA ASP A 235 17.79 11.01 22.27
C ASP A 235 17.99 11.57 23.73
N ASN A 236 17.43 12.73 24.01
CA ASN A 236 17.53 13.35 25.31
C ASN A 236 16.55 12.80 26.36
N ASP A 237 15.55 12.03 25.96
CA ASP A 237 14.58 11.39 26.85
C ASP A 237 14.60 9.87 26.67
N PRO A 238 15.07 9.10 27.68
CA PRO A 238 15.13 7.64 27.60
C PRO A 238 13.77 6.98 27.33
N ASN A 239 12.66 7.60 27.74
CA ASN A 239 11.32 7.10 27.48
C ASN A 239 10.92 7.33 26.00
N ALA A 240 11.18 8.51 25.47
CA ALA A 240 11.00 8.79 24.04
C ALA A 240 11.87 7.88 23.17
N GLY A 241 13.11 7.62 23.56
CA GLY A 241 14.02 6.69 22.89
C GLY A 241 13.46 5.27 22.81
N LYS A 242 12.92 4.75 23.93
CA LYS A 242 12.27 3.42 23.96
C LYS A 242 11.04 3.36 23.05
N LEU A 243 10.15 4.35 23.13
CA LEU A 243 8.96 4.44 22.30
C LEU A 243 9.30 4.52 20.80
N PHE A 244 10.36 5.24 20.44
CA PHE A 244 10.82 5.34 19.07
C PHE A 244 11.35 4.00 18.54
N GLU A 245 12.13 3.25 19.32
CA GLU A 245 12.60 1.92 18.92
C GLU A 245 11.45 0.91 18.84
N GLU A 246 10.48 0.97 19.72
CA GLU A 246 9.27 0.15 19.66
C GLU A 246 8.45 0.47 18.39
N TYR A 247 8.25 1.74 18.08
CA TYR A 247 7.59 2.17 16.85
C TYR A 247 8.31 1.64 15.60
N ARG A 248 9.65 1.72 15.57
CA ARG A 248 10.48 1.20 14.49
C ARG A 248 10.32 -0.31 14.30
N THR A 249 10.37 -1.04 15.41
CA THR A 249 10.22 -2.51 15.41
C THR A 249 8.86 -2.91 14.86
N THR A 250 7.79 -2.32 15.37
CA THR A 250 6.42 -2.55 14.91
C THR A 250 6.25 -2.20 13.43
N GLN A 251 6.87 -1.10 12.98
CA GLN A 251 6.87 -0.74 11.56
C GLN A 251 7.58 -1.80 10.69
N GLN A 252 8.70 -2.36 11.16
CA GLN A 252 9.42 -3.41 10.45
C GLN A 252 8.64 -4.72 10.37
N GLU A 253 7.89 -5.07 11.41
CA GLU A 253 7.00 -6.24 11.39
C GLU A 253 5.91 -6.11 10.31
N ILE A 254 5.29 -4.93 10.24
CA ILE A 254 4.31 -4.65 9.19
C ILE A 254 4.94 -4.79 7.79
N VAL A 255 6.13 -4.21 7.57
CA VAL A 255 6.81 -4.27 6.27
C VAL A 255 7.20 -5.70 5.88
N LYS A 256 7.55 -6.55 6.84
CA LYS A 256 7.89 -7.96 6.56
C LYS A 256 6.70 -8.81 6.10
N THR A 257 5.49 -8.35 6.35
CA THR A 257 4.24 -9.04 5.97
C THR A 257 3.85 -8.77 4.51
N TYR A 258 4.41 -7.75 3.91
CA TYR A 258 4.12 -7.36 2.52
C TYR A 258 5.10 -7.91 1.50
#